data_6e01874fe5aa734ff6f75c52b2e40480
#
_entry.id   6e01874fe5aa734ff6f75c52b2e40480
#
_cell.length_a   1.000
_cell.length_b   1.000
_cell.length_c   1.000
_cell.angle_alpha   90.00
_cell.angle_beta   90.00
_cell.angle_gamma   90.00
#
_symmetry.space_group_name_H-M   'P 1'
#
loop_
_entity.id
_entity.type
_entity.pdbx_description
1 polymer ?
#
loop_
_entity_poly.entity_id
_entity_poly.type
_entity_poly.pdbx_seq_one_letter_code
_entity_poly.pdbx_strand_id
1 'polypeptide(L)'
;RVLNNAIDQQVNQAKKQEEQKQLQQQQAKEQARTDLKNEIKNMNEFMGGKVTKKQKEEVYRYATNNMMKDIYASHANVADVAMFMLYRKQIEKILRSQGLEDGKAAIMDSIVSPSLNTGKSKSNFKVKTGKFDPKAFISE
;
A
#
# COMPACT_ATOMS: atom_id res chain seq x y z
N ARG A 1 -42.51 36.27 9.57
CA ARG A 1 -41.24 36.57 10.29
C ARG A 1 -40.70 35.42 11.09
N VAL A 2 -41.51 34.73 11.87
CA VAL A 2 -41.07 33.59 12.71
C VAL A 2 -40.62 32.41 11.83
N LEU A 3 -41.30 32.17 10.72
CA LEU A 3 -40.98 31.09 9.79
C LEU A 3 -39.64 31.34 9.07
N ASN A 4 -39.38 32.58 8.65
CA ASN A 4 -38.11 32.93 8.01
C ASN A 4 -36.93 32.81 8.98
N ASN A 5 -37.09 33.22 10.23
CA ASN A 5 -36.06 33.06 11.25
C ASN A 5 -35.75 31.58 11.56
N ALA A 6 -36.77 30.73 11.57
CA ALA A 6 -36.61 29.31 11.76
C ALA A 6 -35.86 28.66 10.58
N ILE A 7 -36.18 29.06 9.35
CA ILE A 7 -35.47 28.58 8.15
C ILE A 7 -34.01 29.04 8.17
N ASP A 8 -33.76 30.30 8.47
CA ASP A 8 -32.39 30.85 8.57
C ASP A 8 -31.57 30.16 9.63
N GLN A 9 -32.18 29.86 10.76
CA GLN A 9 -31.52 29.09 11.82
C GLN A 9 -31.16 27.67 11.34
N GLN A 10 -32.09 26.99 10.66
CA GLN A 10 -31.83 25.64 10.12
C GLN A 10 -30.72 25.67 9.06
N VAL A 11 -30.74 26.65 8.17
CA VAL A 11 -29.69 26.80 7.14
C VAL A 11 -28.33 27.06 7.80
N ASN A 12 -28.28 27.92 8.80
CA ASN A 12 -27.04 28.21 9.53
C ASN A 12 -26.52 27.00 10.30
N GLN A 13 -27.41 26.22 10.91
CA GLN A 13 -27.03 24.97 11.57
C GLN A 13 -26.51 23.95 10.57
N ALA A 14 -27.16 23.80 9.42
CA ALA A 14 -26.72 22.89 8.35
C ALA A 14 -25.34 23.28 7.82
N LYS A 15 -25.11 24.59 7.60
CA LYS A 15 -23.77 25.07 7.19
C LYS A 15 -22.69 24.78 8.23
N LYS A 16 -22.97 25.05 9.49
CA LYS A 16 -22.03 24.75 10.59
C LYS A 16 -21.72 23.25 10.68
N GLN A 17 -22.72 22.41 10.53
CA GLN A 17 -22.52 20.96 10.51
C GLN A 17 -21.66 20.50 9.33
N GLU A 18 -21.90 21.09 8.15
CA GLU A 18 -21.11 20.77 6.96
C GLU A 18 -19.66 21.24 7.12
N GLU A 19 -19.44 22.44 7.61
CA GLU A 19 -18.11 22.97 7.91
C GLU A 19 -17.37 22.07 8.93
N GLN A 20 -18.06 21.64 9.98
CA GLN A 20 -17.49 20.72 10.97
C GLN A 20 -17.13 19.38 10.35
N LYS A 21 -17.99 18.82 9.50
CA LYS A 21 -17.68 17.56 8.78
C LYS A 21 -16.46 17.71 7.88
N GLN A 22 -16.38 18.79 7.13
CA GLN A 22 -15.23 19.05 6.27
C GLN A 22 -13.94 19.20 7.07
N LEU A 23 -13.99 19.92 8.18
CA LEU A 23 -12.84 20.07 9.08
C LEU A 23 -12.40 18.73 9.66
N GLN A 24 -13.35 17.93 10.13
CA GLN A 24 -13.06 16.58 10.66
C GLN A 24 -12.45 15.67 9.56
N GLN A 25 -12.97 15.73 8.33
CA GLN A 25 -12.43 14.96 7.22
C GLN A 25 -11.01 15.39 6.87
N GLN A 26 -10.72 16.68 6.87
CA GLN A 26 -9.37 17.20 6.64
C GLN A 26 -8.42 16.73 7.74
N GLN A 27 -8.81 16.87 8.99
CA GLN A 27 -8.01 16.42 10.13
C GLN A 27 -7.76 14.91 10.08
N ALA A 28 -8.77 14.12 9.74
CA ALA A 28 -8.64 12.68 9.57
C ALA A 28 -7.67 12.32 8.44
N LYS A 29 -7.72 13.02 7.31
CA LYS A 29 -6.77 12.83 6.19
C LYS A 29 -5.34 13.18 6.58
N GLU A 30 -5.15 14.30 7.26
CA GLU A 30 -3.83 14.72 7.72
C GLU A 30 -3.26 13.74 8.75
N GLN A 31 -4.10 13.29 9.69
CA GLN A 31 -3.71 12.29 10.66
C GLN A 31 -3.32 10.97 9.98
N ALA A 32 -4.13 10.49 9.04
CA ALA A 32 -3.86 9.28 8.29
C ALA A 32 -2.54 9.36 7.51
N ARG A 33 -2.26 10.52 6.90
CA ARG A 33 -0.98 10.75 6.21
C ARG A 33 0.21 10.74 7.16
N THR A 34 0.06 11.36 8.33
CA THR A 34 1.10 11.38 9.37
C THR A 34 1.36 9.97 9.90
N ASP A 35 0.31 9.21 10.17
CA ASP A 35 0.41 7.84 10.66
C ASP A 35 1.08 6.94 9.62
N LEU A 36 0.69 7.06 8.35
CA LEU A 36 1.32 6.34 7.25
C LEU A 36 2.80 6.69 7.11
N LYS A 37 3.13 7.97 7.20
CA LYS A 37 4.52 8.45 7.13
C LYS A 37 5.36 7.85 8.26
N ASN A 38 4.81 7.78 9.47
CA ASN A 38 5.48 7.20 10.61
C ASN A 38 5.66 5.67 10.46
N GLU A 39 4.64 4.98 9.97
CA GLU A 39 4.73 3.55 9.66
C GLU A 39 5.84 3.26 8.65
N ILE A 40 5.87 4.01 7.56
CA ILE A 40 6.90 3.85 6.51
C ILE A 40 8.29 4.19 7.06
N LYS A 41 8.40 5.24 7.88
CA LYS A 41 9.65 5.62 8.53
C LYS A 41 10.20 4.50 9.42
N ASN A 42 9.33 3.79 10.10
CA ASN A 42 9.70 2.68 10.98
C ASN A 42 9.89 1.35 10.24
N MET A 43 9.51 1.28 8.97
CA MET A 43 9.69 0.11 8.14
C MET A 43 11.16 -0.05 7.73
N ASN A 44 11.93 -0.78 8.49
CA ASN A 44 13.36 -1.00 8.23
C ASN A 44 13.62 -2.22 7.37
N GLU A 45 12.68 -3.16 7.33
CA GLU A 45 12.74 -4.37 6.54
C GLU A 45 11.42 -4.61 5.80
N PHE A 46 11.54 -5.14 4.59
CA PHE A 46 10.41 -5.65 3.83
C PHE A 46 10.79 -6.99 3.19
N MET A 47 10.02 -8.03 3.49
CA MET A 47 10.28 -9.40 3.00
C MET A 47 11.72 -9.89 3.25
N GLY A 48 12.31 -9.43 4.37
CA GLY A 48 13.67 -9.76 4.76
C GLY A 48 14.78 -8.91 4.13
N GLY A 49 14.44 -7.97 3.27
CA GLY A 49 15.36 -6.99 2.70
C GLY A 49 15.32 -5.66 3.44
N LYS A 50 16.45 -4.99 3.53
CA LYS A 50 16.53 -3.66 4.15
C LYS A 50 15.87 -2.62 3.27
N VAL A 51 15.12 -1.71 3.89
CA VAL A 51 14.46 -0.59 3.20
C VAL A 51 15.30 0.67 3.36
N THR A 52 15.71 1.26 2.24
CA THR A 52 16.49 2.49 2.22
C THR A 52 15.60 3.72 2.42
N LYS A 53 16.22 4.84 2.79
CA LYS A 53 15.52 6.13 2.93
C LYS A 53 14.83 6.54 1.62
N LYS A 54 15.51 6.36 0.49
CA LYS A 54 14.95 6.65 -0.83
C LYS A 54 13.71 5.80 -1.14
N GLN A 55 13.76 4.52 -0.83
CA GLN A 55 12.62 3.61 -0.98
C GLN A 55 11.44 4.04 -0.12
N LYS A 56 11.68 4.45 1.12
CA LYS A 56 10.64 4.97 2.01
C LYS A 56 9.95 6.20 1.45
N GLU A 57 10.72 7.13 0.88
CA GLU A 57 10.18 8.34 0.24
C GLU A 57 9.33 7.99 -0.98
N GLU A 58 9.79 7.07 -1.82
CA GLU A 58 9.04 6.60 -3.00
C GLU A 58 7.76 5.87 -2.62
N VAL A 59 7.81 5.00 -1.61
CA VAL A 59 6.64 4.28 -1.10
C VAL A 59 5.59 5.25 -0.56
N TYR A 60 6.01 6.23 0.22
CA TYR A 60 5.11 7.25 0.76
C TYR A 60 4.45 8.06 -0.36
N ARG A 61 5.24 8.49 -1.34
CA ARG A 61 4.74 9.25 -2.49
C ARG A 61 3.74 8.44 -3.31
N TYR A 62 4.06 7.19 -3.58
CA TYR A 62 3.18 6.27 -4.29
C TYR A 62 1.88 6.02 -3.53
N ALA A 63 1.97 5.71 -2.24
CA ALA A 63 0.82 5.41 -1.40
C ALA A 63 -0.16 6.59 -1.29
N THR A 64 0.36 7.83 -1.25
CA THR A 64 -0.47 9.02 -1.11
C THR A 64 -1.04 9.53 -2.42
N ASN A 65 -0.38 9.29 -3.56
CA ASN A 65 -0.77 9.90 -4.84
C ASN A 65 -1.39 8.91 -5.83
N ASN A 66 -0.85 7.71 -5.96
CA ASN A 66 -1.14 6.82 -7.08
C ASN A 66 -1.71 5.46 -6.68
N MET A 67 -1.46 5.00 -5.46
CA MET A 67 -1.75 3.62 -5.06
C MET A 67 -3.22 3.25 -5.25
N MET A 68 -4.14 4.06 -4.76
CA MET A 68 -5.57 3.76 -4.86
C MET A 68 -6.06 3.81 -6.31
N LYS A 69 -5.55 4.75 -7.09
CA LYS A 69 -5.83 4.85 -8.52
C LYS A 69 -5.36 3.58 -9.26
N ASP A 70 -4.16 3.13 -8.99
CA ASP A 70 -3.58 1.95 -9.64
C ASP A 70 -4.29 0.67 -9.21
N ILE A 71 -4.63 0.53 -7.93
CA ILE A 71 -5.37 -0.62 -7.42
C ILE A 71 -6.73 -0.74 -8.10
N TYR A 72 -7.47 0.35 -8.18
CA TYR A 72 -8.81 0.36 -8.77
C TYR A 72 -8.83 0.56 -10.29
N ALA A 73 -7.67 0.62 -10.94
CA ALA A 73 -7.58 0.70 -12.40
C ALA A 73 -8.10 -0.56 -13.10
N SER A 74 -7.99 -1.73 -12.46
CA SER A 74 -8.50 -2.98 -12.98
C SER A 74 -8.90 -3.93 -11.87
N HIS A 75 -9.81 -4.86 -12.16
CA HIS A 75 -10.18 -5.93 -11.22
C HIS A 75 -9.02 -6.87 -10.93
N ALA A 76 -8.13 -7.08 -11.89
CA ALA A 76 -6.91 -7.87 -11.71
C ALA A 76 -5.99 -7.26 -10.65
N ASN A 77 -5.82 -5.95 -10.66
CA ASN A 77 -5.01 -5.25 -9.65
C ASN A 77 -5.61 -5.39 -8.24
N VAL A 78 -6.92 -5.27 -8.12
CA VAL A 78 -7.60 -5.47 -6.83
C VAL A 78 -7.40 -6.90 -6.33
N ALA A 79 -7.53 -7.89 -7.21
CA ALA A 79 -7.30 -9.30 -6.88
C ALA A 79 -5.85 -9.56 -6.43
N ASP A 80 -4.87 -9.00 -7.13
CA ASP A 80 -3.45 -9.13 -6.78
C ASP A 80 -3.14 -8.54 -5.41
N VAL A 81 -3.67 -7.37 -5.13
CA VAL A 81 -3.50 -6.73 -3.81
C VAL A 81 -4.16 -7.56 -2.71
N ALA A 82 -5.36 -8.07 -2.96
CA ALA A 82 -6.08 -8.92 -2.01
C ALA A 82 -5.29 -10.21 -1.73
N MET A 83 -4.77 -10.85 -2.76
CA MET A 83 -3.92 -12.05 -2.62
C MET A 83 -2.65 -11.75 -1.83
N PHE A 84 -1.98 -10.64 -2.13
CA PHE A 84 -0.78 -10.24 -1.39
C PHE A 84 -1.10 -9.98 0.09
N MET A 85 -2.15 -9.23 0.39
CA MET A 85 -2.54 -8.91 1.77
C MET A 85 -2.93 -10.16 2.56
N LEU A 86 -3.64 -11.09 1.93
CA LEU A 86 -4.11 -12.31 2.57
C LEU A 86 -2.98 -13.31 2.83
N TYR A 87 -2.05 -13.45 1.88
CA TYR A 87 -0.99 -14.47 1.92
C TYR A 87 0.41 -13.91 2.18
N ARG A 88 0.51 -12.67 2.62
CA ARG A 88 1.78 -11.99 2.86
C ARG A 88 2.74 -12.78 3.75
N LYS A 89 2.24 -13.33 4.85
CA LYS A 89 3.04 -14.11 5.79
C LYS A 89 3.55 -15.41 5.19
N GLN A 90 2.73 -16.08 4.41
CA GLN A 90 3.11 -17.31 3.70
C GLN A 90 4.16 -17.04 2.64
N ILE A 91 4.02 -15.97 1.88
CA ILE A 91 5.00 -15.52 0.88
C ILE A 91 6.35 -15.28 1.55
N GLU A 92 6.36 -14.54 2.65
CA GLU A 92 7.56 -14.26 3.42
C GLU A 92 8.22 -15.53 3.94
N LYS A 93 7.43 -16.47 4.46
CA LYS A 93 7.89 -17.76 4.94
C LYS A 93 8.54 -18.60 3.82
N ILE A 94 7.93 -18.62 2.63
CA ILE A 94 8.48 -19.32 1.46
C ILE A 94 9.81 -18.71 1.06
N LEU A 95 9.90 -17.39 0.99
CA LEU A 95 11.13 -16.69 0.65
C LEU A 95 12.25 -16.98 1.65
N ARG A 96 11.93 -17.05 2.93
CA ARG A 96 12.89 -17.41 3.99
C ARG A 96 13.30 -18.87 3.92
N SER A 97 12.37 -19.79 3.66
CA SER A 97 12.67 -21.23 3.59
C SER A 97 13.56 -21.60 2.42
N GLN A 98 13.55 -20.81 1.35
CA GLN A 98 14.43 -21.00 0.20
C GLN A 98 15.87 -20.52 0.46
N GLY A 99 16.17 -19.94 1.63
CA GLY A 99 17.51 -19.59 2.06
C GLY A 99 18.20 -18.51 1.23
N LEU A 100 17.45 -17.65 0.58
CA LEU A 100 17.98 -16.75 -0.43
C LEU A 100 18.00 -15.30 0.04
N GLU A 101 19.02 -14.97 0.79
CA GLU A 101 19.35 -13.58 1.08
C GLU A 101 19.55 -12.78 -0.21
N ASP A 102 20.24 -13.37 -1.21
CA ASP A 102 20.45 -12.77 -2.53
C ASP A 102 19.14 -12.60 -3.29
N GLY A 103 18.21 -13.53 -3.20
CA GLY A 103 16.89 -13.45 -3.79
C GLY A 103 16.04 -12.33 -3.20
N LYS A 104 16.13 -12.09 -1.91
CA LYS A 104 15.46 -10.98 -1.23
C LYS A 104 16.00 -9.63 -1.69
N ALA A 105 17.33 -9.50 -1.76
CA ALA A 105 17.98 -8.31 -2.28
C ALA A 105 17.57 -8.05 -3.73
N ALA A 106 17.51 -9.08 -4.58
CA ALA A 106 17.06 -8.96 -5.96
C ALA A 106 15.61 -8.52 -6.08
N ILE A 107 14.71 -8.98 -5.21
CA ILE A 107 13.31 -8.55 -5.17
C ILE A 107 13.22 -7.06 -4.81
N MET A 108 13.96 -6.63 -3.79
CA MET A 108 13.99 -5.23 -3.38
C MET A 108 14.55 -4.34 -4.49
N ASP A 109 15.62 -4.76 -5.16
CA ASP A 109 16.19 -4.04 -6.29
C ASP A 109 15.20 -3.95 -7.47
N SER A 110 14.44 -5.00 -7.73
CA SER A 110 13.37 -5.01 -8.76
C SER A 110 12.27 -4.00 -8.45
N ILE A 111 11.90 -3.82 -7.20
CA ILE A 111 10.91 -2.83 -6.76
C ILE A 111 11.43 -1.41 -6.98
N VAL A 112 12.72 -1.17 -6.72
CA VAL A 112 13.33 0.17 -6.80
C VAL A 112 13.70 0.55 -8.23
N SER A 113 14.18 -0.40 -9.02
CA SER A 113 14.70 -0.17 -10.38
C SER A 113 14.24 -1.25 -11.34
N PRO A 114 12.93 -1.29 -11.67
CA PRO A 114 12.39 -2.36 -12.52
C PRO A 114 13.00 -2.39 -13.91
N SER A 115 13.46 -1.25 -14.42
CA SER A 115 14.11 -1.17 -15.74
C SER A 115 15.52 -1.76 -15.76
N LEU A 116 16.25 -1.74 -14.65
CA LEU A 116 17.62 -2.25 -14.56
C LEU A 116 17.68 -3.78 -14.37
N ASN A 117 16.60 -4.36 -13.89
CA ASN A 117 16.54 -5.77 -13.52
C ASN A 117 15.91 -6.67 -14.59
N THR A 118 15.52 -6.12 -15.73
CA THR A 118 14.86 -6.87 -16.79
C THR A 118 15.74 -7.95 -17.46
N GLY A 119 17.06 -7.85 -17.40
CA GLY A 119 17.97 -8.81 -18.02
C GLY A 119 18.53 -9.87 -17.05
N LYS A 120 19.01 -9.46 -15.89
CA LYS A 120 19.80 -10.34 -15.00
C LYS A 120 19.00 -11.02 -13.91
N SER A 121 17.98 -10.40 -13.34
CA SER A 121 17.19 -11.01 -12.29
C SER A 121 16.14 -12.00 -12.82
N LYS A 122 15.81 -11.93 -14.09
CA LYS A 122 14.82 -12.83 -14.70
C LYS A 122 15.22 -14.30 -14.66
N SER A 123 16.49 -14.64 -14.79
CA SER A 123 16.90 -16.04 -14.81
C SER A 123 16.84 -16.70 -13.44
N ASN A 124 17.29 -16.01 -12.40
CA ASN A 124 17.26 -16.55 -11.04
C ASN A 124 15.87 -16.49 -10.41
N PHE A 125 15.12 -15.46 -10.70
CA PHE A 125 13.76 -15.30 -10.21
C PHE A 125 12.80 -16.30 -10.87
N LYS A 126 13.01 -16.61 -12.15
CA LYS A 126 12.17 -17.51 -12.94
C LYS A 126 12.14 -18.94 -12.40
N VAL A 127 13.25 -19.43 -11.86
CA VAL A 127 13.36 -20.80 -11.30
C VAL A 127 12.55 -20.96 -10.02
N LYS A 128 12.29 -19.85 -9.30
CA LYS A 128 11.68 -19.89 -7.97
C LYS A 128 10.25 -19.38 -7.92
N THR A 129 9.92 -18.38 -8.69
CA THR A 129 8.55 -17.91 -8.84
C THR A 129 7.65 -18.88 -9.59
N GLY A 130 8.22 -19.72 -10.45
CA GLY A 130 7.46 -20.79 -11.12
C GLY A 130 6.85 -21.80 -10.15
N LYS A 131 7.30 -21.83 -8.90
CA LYS A 131 6.75 -22.67 -7.83
C LYS A 131 5.70 -21.96 -6.97
N PHE A 132 5.49 -20.67 -7.18
CA PHE A 132 4.46 -19.95 -6.47
C PHE A 132 3.09 -20.29 -7.08
N ASP A 133 2.35 -21.15 -6.39
CA ASP A 133 1.00 -21.51 -6.73
C ASP A 133 0.06 -21.04 -5.61
N PRO A 134 -0.78 -20.03 -5.86
CA PRO A 134 -1.74 -19.56 -4.87
C PRO A 134 -2.69 -20.66 -4.39
N LYS A 135 -2.98 -21.66 -5.22
CA LYS A 135 -3.83 -22.79 -4.86
C LYS A 135 -3.22 -23.66 -3.75
N ALA A 136 -1.91 -23.70 -3.63
CA ALA A 136 -1.24 -24.42 -2.56
C ALA A 136 -1.55 -23.86 -1.17
N PHE A 137 -1.94 -22.59 -1.08
CA PHE A 137 -2.33 -21.94 0.17
C PHE A 137 -3.81 -22.07 0.49
N ILE A 138 -4.63 -22.41 -0.49
CA ILE A 138 -6.09 -22.50 -0.37
C ILE A 138 -6.53 -23.93 0.00
N SER A 139 -5.73 -24.93 -0.34
CA SER A 139 -6.06 -26.35 -0.13
C SER A 139 -5.79 -26.85 1.28
N GLU A 140 -5.27 -26.01 2.13
CA GLU A 140 -5.09 -26.30 3.56
C GLU A 140 -6.23 -25.73 4.41
#